data_184ce4c4e011641fc09b70f2d581bc4a
#
_entry.id   184ce4c4e011641fc09b70f2d581bc4a
#
_cell.length_a   1.000
_cell.length_b   1.000
_cell.length_c   1.000
_cell.angle_alpha   90.00
_cell.angle_beta   90.00
_cell.angle_gamma   90.00
#
_symmetry.space_group_name_H-M   'P 1'
#
loop_
_entity.id
_entity.type
_entity.pdbx_description
1 polymer ?
#
loop_
_entity_poly.entity_id
_entity_poly.type
_entity_poly.pdbx_seq_one_letter_code
_entity_poly.pdbx_strand_id
1 'polypeptide(L)'
;MTTKTYKKPVLTIDSGLSEGIYAASGATQGTLNVTYCGVWDRWGTNGGKGLAQANWSGIDGTITLTITFNDTVDQIETDDASVQKSCSGKTATLTFASTATNPLTIGIHLNHETSIDDLKMTGFDYSVN
;
A
#
# COMPACT_ATOMS: atom_id res chain seq x y z
N MET A 1 -5.22 -21.89 14.96
CA MET A 1 -5.72 -21.97 15.35
C MET A 1 -5.66 -21.96 15.12
N THR A 2 -5.32 -21.78 14.71
CA THR A 2 -5.54 -21.79 14.76
C THR A 2 -5.26 -21.46 14.32
N THR A 3 -4.89 -20.98 14.03
CA THR A 3 -4.99 -20.74 14.03
C THR A 3 -4.71 -20.27 13.81
N LYS A 4 -4.46 -19.84 13.68
CA LYS A 4 -4.54 -19.45 13.85
C LYS A 4 -4.42 -18.87 13.77
N THR A 5 -4.07 -18.73 13.42
CA THR A 5 -4.32 -18.16 13.63
C THR A 5 -4.18 -17.65 13.56
N TYR A 6 -3.84 -17.48 13.48
CA TYR A 6 -4.16 -16.98 13.79
C TYR A 6 -4.04 -16.44 13.77
N LYS A 7 -3.83 -15.80 13.43
CA LYS A 7 -4.02 -15.29 13.72
C LYS A 7 -4.01 -14.56 13.49
N LYS A 8 -3.66 -14.48 13.12
CA LYS A 8 -3.88 -13.84 13.20
C LYS A 8 -3.73 -13.19 12.88
N PRO A 9 -3.50 -12.98 12.38
CA PRO A 9 -3.60 -12.26 12.39
C PRO A 9 -3.48 -11.59 12.06
N VAL A 10 -3.11 -11.32 11.79
CA VAL A 10 -3.39 -10.58 11.97
C VAL A 10 -3.31 -9.94 11.73
N LEU A 11 -2.95 -9.74 11.51
CA LEU A 11 -3.31 -9.10 11.71
C LEU A 11 -3.14 -8.37 11.64
N THR A 12 -2.61 -8.09 11.33
CA THR A 12 -2.87 -7.48 11.60
C THR A 12 -2.86 -6.92 11.60
N ILE A 13 -2.53 -6.67 11.43
CA ILE A 13 -2.94 -6.27 11.79
C ILE A 13 -2.97 -5.91 11.98
N ASP A 14 -2.44 -5.68 11.88
CA ASP A 14 -2.92 -5.58 12.35
C ASP A 14 -3.03 -5.20 12.31
N SER A 15 -2.69 -5.08 11.92
CA SER A 15 -3.24 -5.06 12.15
C SER A 15 -3.57 -4.90 12.03
N GLY A 16 -3.45 -4.59 11.49
CA GLY A 16 -4.05 -4.71 11.78
C GLY A 16 -4.44 -4.81 11.36
N LEU A 17 -4.33 -4.83 11.17
CA LEU A 17 -5.00 -5.28 11.14
C LEU A 17 -5.38 -5.51 11.03
N SER A 18 -5.23 -5.30 10.74
CA SER A 18 -5.77 -5.85 10.87
C SER A 18 -6.01 -6.37 10.61
N GLU A 19 -6.03 -6.55 10.53
CA GLU A 19 -6.23 -7.23 10.46
C GLU A 19 -6.60 -7.61 9.84
N GLY A 20 -6.67 -7.70 9.36
CA GLY A 20 -6.83 -8.11 9.01
C GLY A 20 -6.90 -8.57 8.10
N ILE A 21 -6.81 -8.88 7.67
CA ILE A 21 -6.75 -9.39 7.01
C ILE A 21 -6.81 -10.07 6.38
N TYR A 22 -6.90 -10.38 6.14
CA TYR A 22 -6.70 -11.22 5.62
C TYR A 22 -6.97 -11.81 4.71
N ALA A 23 -6.85 -11.88 4.61
CA ALA A 23 -6.83 -12.61 3.84
C ALA A 23 -7.14 -13.17 2.94
N ALA A 24 -7.22 -12.86 2.62
CA ALA A 24 -7.55 -13.26 1.57
C ALA A 24 -7.59 -14.59 1.18
N SER A 25 -7.89 -14.90 0.28
CA SER A 25 -7.97 -16.17 -0.18
C SER A 25 -6.98 -16.99 0.54
N GLY A 26 -7.25 -17.77 1.38
CA GLY A 26 -6.32 -18.56 2.14
C GLY A 26 -5.11 -19.02 1.38
N ALA A 27 -5.03 -18.71 0.12
CA ALA A 27 -3.86 -18.99 -0.67
C ALA A 27 -2.74 -17.98 -0.46
N THR A 28 -2.95 -16.97 0.35
CA THR A 28 -1.92 -15.97 0.60
C THR A 28 -0.70 -16.61 1.21
N GLN A 29 0.42 -16.48 0.55
CA GLN A 29 1.69 -17.03 0.98
C GLN A 29 2.63 -15.88 1.27
N GLY A 30 3.54 -16.08 2.20
CA GLY A 30 4.53 -15.09 2.53
C GLY A 30 3.93 -13.86 3.19
N THR A 31 4.61 -12.75 3.09
CA THR A 31 4.22 -11.49 3.74
C THR A 31 4.41 -10.33 2.80
N LEU A 32 3.56 -9.34 2.95
CA LEU A 32 3.73 -8.05 2.29
C LEU A 32 3.49 -6.95 3.31
N ASN A 33 4.32 -5.93 3.28
CA ASN A 33 4.21 -4.81 4.18
C ASN A 33 4.35 -3.49 3.42
N VAL A 34 3.64 -2.46 3.88
CA VAL A 34 3.74 -1.12 3.33
C VAL A 34 4.09 -0.17 4.44
N THR A 35 5.07 0.68 4.19
CA THR A 35 5.48 1.71 5.14
C THR A 35 5.31 3.07 4.48
N TYR A 36 4.62 3.99 5.16
CA TYR A 36 4.56 5.38 4.72
C TYR A 36 5.73 6.12 5.37
N CYS A 37 6.62 6.68 4.54
CA CYS A 37 7.88 7.26 5.00
C CYS A 37 7.80 8.77 5.18
N GLY A 38 6.68 9.38 4.84
CA GLY A 38 6.52 10.82 5.00
C GLY A 38 6.64 11.58 3.68
N VAL A 39 6.95 12.85 3.77
CA VAL A 39 6.99 13.74 2.61
C VAL A 39 8.22 13.45 1.77
N TRP A 40 8.01 13.29 0.46
CA TRP A 40 9.08 13.17 -0.52
C TRP A 40 9.39 14.54 -1.13
N ASP A 41 8.35 15.28 -1.52
CA ASP A 41 8.52 16.58 -2.16
C ASP A 41 7.34 17.47 -1.82
N ARG A 42 7.59 18.79 -1.77
CA ARG A 42 6.56 19.80 -1.52
C ARG A 42 6.46 20.68 -2.73
N TRP A 43 5.20 20.98 -3.13
CA TRP A 43 4.93 21.80 -4.32
C TRP A 43 4.34 23.14 -3.89
N GLY A 44 5.16 23.98 -3.28
CA GLY A 44 4.71 25.28 -2.79
C GLY A 44 3.98 25.15 -1.46
N THR A 45 2.91 25.91 -1.29
CA THR A 45 2.18 25.97 -0.03
C THR A 45 1.33 24.73 0.19
N ASN A 46 0.71 24.26 -0.88
CA ASN A 46 -0.19 23.12 -0.84
C ASN A 46 0.24 22.09 -1.85
N GLY A 47 -0.15 20.85 -1.59
CA GLY A 47 0.18 19.75 -2.47
C GLY A 47 1.57 19.21 -2.25
N GLY A 48 1.93 18.22 -3.03
CA GLY A 48 3.23 17.59 -2.96
C GLY A 48 3.14 16.09 -3.17
N LYS A 49 4.21 15.40 -2.79
CA LYS A 49 4.36 13.98 -3.00
C LYS A 49 4.81 13.31 -1.71
N GLY A 50 4.06 12.29 -1.30
CA GLY A 50 4.44 11.43 -0.19
C GLY A 50 5.21 10.21 -0.69
N LEU A 51 6.00 9.63 0.17
CA LEU A 51 6.82 8.45 -0.12
C LEU A 51 6.33 7.27 0.68
N ALA A 52 6.06 6.17 0.00
CA ALA A 52 5.77 4.90 0.65
C ALA A 52 6.64 3.81 0.01
N GLN A 53 6.82 2.73 0.74
CA GLN A 53 7.53 1.56 0.22
C GLN A 53 6.74 0.31 0.55
N ALA A 54 6.60 -0.56 -0.44
CA ALA A 54 6.05 -1.89 -0.26
C ALA A 54 7.16 -2.91 -0.42
N ASN A 55 7.18 -3.89 0.47
CA ASN A 55 8.13 -5.00 0.34
C ASN A 55 7.40 -6.29 0.67
N TRP A 56 7.86 -7.37 0.08
CA TRP A 56 7.22 -8.67 0.24
C TRP A 56 8.26 -9.77 0.13
N SER A 57 7.90 -10.92 0.69
CA SER A 57 8.73 -12.12 0.58
C SER A 57 7.83 -13.36 0.62
N GLY A 58 8.28 -14.41 -0.05
CA GLY A 58 7.55 -15.67 -0.06
C GLY A 58 6.25 -15.65 -0.85
N ILE A 59 6.06 -14.65 -1.70
CA ILE A 59 4.88 -14.51 -2.54
C ILE A 59 5.25 -14.83 -3.98
N ASP A 60 4.39 -15.62 -4.64
CA ASP A 60 4.55 -15.96 -6.03
C ASP A 60 3.22 -15.72 -6.76
N GLY A 61 3.24 -14.89 -7.79
CA GLY A 61 2.06 -14.58 -8.58
C GLY A 61 1.86 -13.10 -8.79
N THR A 62 0.62 -12.72 -9.03
CA THR A 62 0.22 -11.33 -9.24
C THR A 62 -0.37 -10.76 -7.96
N ILE A 63 0.19 -9.65 -7.51
CA ILE A 63 -0.22 -8.99 -6.28
C ILE A 63 -1.12 -7.81 -6.65
N THR A 64 -2.26 -7.71 -5.97
CA THR A 64 -3.10 -6.51 -6.01
C THR A 64 -3.05 -5.87 -4.63
N LEU A 65 -2.46 -4.70 -4.56
CA LEU A 65 -2.24 -3.97 -3.32
C LEU A 65 -3.16 -2.75 -3.30
N THR A 66 -3.91 -2.59 -2.22
CA THR A 66 -4.80 -1.46 -2.01
C THR A 66 -4.31 -0.70 -0.78
N ILE A 67 -4.04 0.59 -0.94
CA ILE A 67 -3.56 1.44 0.16
C ILE A 67 -4.60 2.55 0.37
N THR A 68 -4.97 2.77 1.62
CA THR A 68 -5.96 3.77 1.99
C THR A 68 -5.27 4.89 2.77
N PHE A 69 -5.66 6.12 2.46
CA PHE A 69 -5.10 7.33 3.08
C PHE A 69 -6.19 8.13 3.78
N ASN A 70 -5.78 9.13 4.53
CA ASN A 70 -6.71 10.01 5.22
C ASN A 70 -7.25 11.14 4.34
N ASP A 71 -6.78 11.25 3.11
CA ASP A 71 -7.19 12.30 2.18
C ASP A 71 -7.22 11.75 0.76
N THR A 72 -7.85 12.49 -0.13
CA THR A 72 -7.95 12.13 -1.54
C THR A 72 -6.57 12.09 -2.19
N VAL A 73 -6.30 11.03 -2.93
CA VAL A 73 -5.04 10.83 -3.64
C VAL A 73 -5.29 11.12 -5.12
N ASP A 74 -4.48 11.98 -5.71
CA ASP A 74 -4.70 12.44 -7.08
C ASP A 74 -3.95 11.61 -8.11
N GLN A 75 -2.79 11.07 -7.75
CA GLN A 75 -1.98 10.28 -8.67
C GLN A 75 -1.01 9.41 -7.88
N ILE A 76 -0.67 8.26 -8.45
CA ILE A 76 0.34 7.35 -7.90
C ILE A 76 1.44 7.19 -8.93
N GLU A 77 2.68 7.19 -8.47
CA GLU A 77 3.83 6.82 -9.30
C GLU A 77 4.63 5.72 -8.61
N THR A 78 5.39 4.96 -9.38
CA THR A 78 6.26 3.92 -8.86
C THR A 78 7.59 3.94 -9.61
N ASP A 79 8.59 3.29 -9.02
CA ASP A 79 9.89 3.12 -9.65
C ASP A 79 9.97 1.87 -10.55
N ASP A 80 8.84 1.21 -10.80
CA ASP A 80 8.75 0.08 -11.72
C ASP A 80 7.63 0.33 -12.72
N ALA A 81 8.00 0.48 -13.99
CA ALA A 81 7.04 0.83 -15.03
C ALA A 81 6.03 -0.29 -15.32
N SER A 82 6.31 -1.51 -14.91
CA SER A 82 5.39 -2.64 -15.12
C SER A 82 4.20 -2.62 -14.16
N VAL A 83 4.25 -1.81 -13.09
CA VAL A 83 3.18 -1.74 -12.12
C VAL A 83 2.00 -0.99 -12.71
N GLN A 84 0.82 -1.60 -12.64
CA GLN A 84 -0.44 -0.94 -13.00
C GLN A 84 -0.97 -0.24 -11.77
N LYS A 85 -1.38 1.00 -11.93
CA LYS A 85 -1.74 1.82 -10.78
C LYS A 85 -2.92 2.71 -11.11
N SER A 86 -3.78 2.89 -10.12
CA SER A 86 -4.94 3.77 -10.21
C SER A 86 -5.25 4.30 -8.82
N CYS A 87 -6.02 5.36 -8.77
CA CYS A 87 -6.52 5.88 -7.50
C CYS A 87 -7.95 6.35 -7.65
N SER A 88 -8.70 6.23 -6.56
CA SER A 88 -10.09 6.64 -6.50
C SER A 88 -10.36 7.09 -5.07
N GLY A 89 -10.73 8.37 -4.92
CA GLY A 89 -10.94 8.93 -3.59
C GLY A 89 -9.68 8.82 -2.74
N LYS A 90 -9.80 8.21 -1.59
CA LYS A 90 -8.69 8.05 -0.63
C LYS A 90 -7.92 6.76 -0.82
N THR A 91 -8.15 6.04 -1.90
CA THR A 91 -7.61 4.69 -2.09
C THR A 91 -6.75 4.64 -3.34
N ALA A 92 -5.59 4.01 -3.22
CA ALA A 92 -4.70 3.71 -4.33
C ALA A 92 -4.65 2.20 -4.52
N THR A 93 -4.71 1.76 -5.78
CA THR A 93 -4.64 0.34 -6.12
C THR A 93 -3.46 0.11 -7.07
N LEU A 94 -2.61 -0.85 -6.71
CA LEU A 94 -1.44 -1.22 -7.50
C LEU A 94 -1.49 -2.71 -7.80
N THR A 95 -1.26 -3.06 -9.04
CA THR A 95 -1.23 -4.47 -9.46
C THR A 95 0.11 -4.75 -10.12
N PHE A 96 0.81 -5.76 -9.65
CA PHE A 96 2.16 -6.06 -10.11
C PHE A 96 2.52 -7.52 -9.86
N ALA A 97 3.47 -8.02 -10.64
CA ALA A 97 3.98 -9.36 -10.43
C ALA A 97 4.89 -9.40 -9.20
N SER A 98 4.93 -10.54 -8.53
CA SER A 98 5.81 -10.73 -7.37
C SER A 98 7.29 -10.54 -7.72
N THR A 99 7.63 -10.58 -9.01
CA THR A 99 8.99 -10.35 -9.50
C THR A 99 9.28 -8.88 -9.79
N ALA A 100 8.34 -7.98 -9.52
CA ALA A 100 8.57 -6.54 -9.68
C ALA A 100 9.67 -6.04 -8.74
N THR A 101 10.08 -4.79 -8.96
CA THR A 101 11.08 -4.13 -8.11
C THR A 101 10.63 -4.19 -6.65
N ASN A 102 11.48 -4.74 -5.79
CA ASN A 102 11.18 -4.97 -4.38
C ASN A 102 12.40 -4.58 -3.52
N PRO A 103 12.31 -3.60 -2.62
CA PRO A 103 11.09 -2.86 -2.30
C PRO A 103 10.64 -1.94 -3.42
N LEU A 104 9.32 -1.81 -3.53
CA LEU A 104 8.71 -0.95 -4.53
C LEU A 104 8.52 0.45 -3.93
N THR A 105 9.07 1.44 -4.60
CA THR A 105 8.93 2.83 -4.18
C THR A 105 7.65 3.40 -4.79
N ILE A 106 6.82 4.01 -3.95
CA ILE A 106 5.51 4.52 -4.33
C ILE A 106 5.46 6.00 -3.98
N GLY A 107 5.17 6.83 -4.99
CA GLY A 107 4.94 8.26 -4.79
C GLY A 107 3.45 8.54 -4.81
N ILE A 108 2.97 9.27 -3.80
CA ILE A 108 1.56 9.62 -3.66
C ILE A 108 1.42 11.12 -3.87
N HIS A 109 0.71 11.51 -4.93
CA HIS A 109 0.56 12.91 -5.30
C HIS A 109 -0.69 13.51 -4.71
N LEU A 110 -0.55 14.67 -4.06
CA LEU A 110 -1.64 15.54 -3.66
C LEU A 110 -1.56 16.81 -4.47
N ASN A 111 -2.56 17.05 -5.32
CA ASN A 111 -2.60 18.21 -6.21
C ASN A 111 -3.65 19.24 -5.80
N HIS A 112 -4.33 19.02 -4.68
CA HIS A 112 -5.37 19.91 -4.21
C HIS A 112 -4.88 20.72 -2.99
N GLU A 113 -5.77 21.51 -2.40
CA GLU A 113 -5.38 22.47 -1.38
C GLU A 113 -5.21 21.86 0.00
N THR A 114 -4.49 20.75 0.08
CA THR A 114 -4.19 20.10 1.34
C THR A 114 -2.67 20.00 1.48
N SER A 115 -2.17 20.26 2.66
CA SER A 115 -0.74 20.13 2.91
C SER A 115 -0.32 18.67 2.83
N ILE A 116 0.74 18.41 2.08
CA ILE A 116 1.32 17.06 2.02
C ILE A 116 1.80 16.60 3.40
N ASP A 117 2.10 17.53 4.28
CA ASP A 117 2.54 17.20 5.64
C ASP A 117 1.45 16.51 6.46
N ASP A 118 0.18 16.69 6.08
CA ASP A 118 -0.95 16.09 6.79
C ASP A 118 -1.38 14.75 6.23
N LEU A 119 -0.80 14.31 5.12
CA LEU A 119 -1.15 13.02 4.53
C LEU A 119 -0.64 11.88 5.40
N LYS A 120 -1.52 10.91 5.63
CA LYS A 120 -1.18 9.70 6.38
C LYS A 120 -1.82 8.49 5.73
N MET A 121 -1.11 7.38 5.78
CA MET A 121 -1.65 6.09 5.40
C MET A 121 -2.49 5.56 6.57
N THR A 122 -3.73 5.16 6.28
CA THR A 122 -4.63 4.63 7.31
C THR A 122 -4.70 3.10 7.28
N GLY A 123 -4.27 2.48 6.19
CA GLY A 123 -4.24 1.04 6.12
C GLY A 123 -3.87 0.54 4.74
N PHE A 124 -3.70 -0.76 4.62
CA PHE A 124 -3.50 -1.40 3.32
C PHE A 124 -4.01 -2.83 3.37
N ASP A 125 -4.25 -3.38 2.20
CA ASP A 125 -4.71 -4.75 2.04
C ASP A 125 -4.14 -5.30 0.73
N TYR A 126 -4.01 -6.61 0.60
CA TYR A 126 -3.51 -7.19 -0.63
C TYR A 126 -4.09 -8.58 -0.86
N SER A 127 -4.10 -8.97 -2.14
CA SER A 127 -4.46 -10.31 -2.55
C SER A 127 -3.44 -10.81 -3.57
N VAL A 128 -3.36 -12.12 -3.74
CA VAL A 128 -2.43 -12.77 -4.66
C VAL A 128 -3.21 -13.73 -5.56
N ASN A 129 -2.95 -13.64 -6.86
CA ASN A 129 -3.54 -14.53 -7.84
C ASN A 129 -2.52 -15.45 -8.47
#